data_4e4d1c771cc94209a149521d244884d6
#
_entry.id   4e4d1c771cc94209a149521d244884d6
#
_cell.length_a   1.000
_cell.length_b   1.000
_cell.length_c   1.000
_cell.angle_alpha   90.00
_cell.angle_beta   90.00
_cell.angle_gamma   90.00
#
_symmetry.space_group_name_H-M   'P 1'
#
loop_
_entity.id
_entity.type
_entity.pdbx_description
1 polymer ?
#
loop_
_entity_poly.entity_id
_entity_poly.type
_entity_poly.pdbx_seq_one_letter_code
_entity_poly.pdbx_strand_id
1 'polypeptide(L)'
;LYDTVAQRLFCARDRYGEKPFLFVARPDFFAFASEYKALLALPGVAPDYDEFRLLRGLHNASMGLDADRQTVFYAIQQLLPSEAMTVDCRTLDTRIWRYWDVQPRADDARLSETDAFARFRELLTDAVRIRMRSDVPVGSCLSGGLDSSAIVSLVRKVIHPDGAYHTFTGRFPGTAADEWCYAEPVIAETGGVSHIVEPTSVGFAAELGE
;
A
#
# COMPACT_ATOMS: atom_id res chain seq x y z
N LEU A 1 17.88 -7.96 -2.19
CA LEU A 1 19.35 -7.96 -2.21
C LEU A 1 19.86 -9.38 -2.47
N TYR A 2 20.80 -9.54 -3.42
CA TYR A 2 21.48 -10.82 -3.66
C TYR A 2 22.95 -10.73 -3.20
N ASP A 3 23.32 -11.62 -2.27
CA ASP A 3 24.70 -11.79 -1.83
C ASP A 3 25.38 -12.85 -2.69
N THR A 4 26.26 -12.41 -3.57
CA THR A 4 26.96 -13.29 -4.53
C THR A 4 28.01 -14.19 -3.86
N VAL A 5 28.53 -13.82 -2.68
CA VAL A 5 29.51 -14.61 -1.94
C VAL A 5 28.81 -15.71 -1.17
N ALA A 6 27.81 -15.35 -0.37
CA ALA A 6 27.01 -16.29 0.40
C ALA A 6 26.04 -17.10 -0.45
N GLN A 7 25.81 -16.73 -1.72
CA GLN A 7 24.78 -17.29 -2.61
C GLN A 7 23.41 -17.28 -1.92
N ARG A 8 23.05 -16.11 -1.37
CA ARG A 8 21.83 -15.93 -0.59
C ARG A 8 21.04 -14.73 -1.07
N LEU A 9 19.75 -14.92 -1.24
CA LEU A 9 18.81 -13.84 -1.50
C LEU A 9 18.24 -13.35 -0.17
N PHE A 10 18.23 -12.04 0.06
CA PHE A 10 17.53 -11.38 1.15
C PHE A 10 16.37 -10.58 0.60
N CYS A 11 15.19 -10.84 1.11
CA CYS A 11 13.93 -10.16 0.76
C CYS A 11 13.32 -9.54 2.03
N ALA A 12 12.65 -8.42 1.89
CA ALA A 12 11.89 -7.81 2.98
C ALA A 12 10.67 -7.08 2.42
N ARG A 13 9.58 -7.11 3.16
CA ARG A 13 8.40 -6.27 2.93
C ARG A 13 8.39 -5.14 3.95
N ASP A 14 7.96 -3.95 3.54
CA ASP A 14 7.91 -2.81 4.43
C ASP A 14 7.02 -3.04 5.68
N ARG A 15 7.14 -2.16 6.68
CA ARG A 15 6.51 -2.33 8.00
C ARG A 15 4.99 -2.46 7.94
N TYR A 16 4.34 -1.79 7.00
CA TYR A 16 2.88 -1.75 6.87
C TYR A 16 2.36 -2.51 5.65
N GLY A 17 3.27 -3.13 4.86
CA GLY A 17 2.90 -3.87 3.66
C GLY A 17 2.39 -2.99 2.53
N GLU A 18 2.82 -1.73 2.46
CA GLU A 18 2.43 -0.80 1.40
C GLU A 18 2.79 -1.33 0.00
N LYS A 19 3.88 -2.09 -0.09
CA LYS A 19 4.31 -2.75 -1.33
C LYS A 19 4.06 -4.24 -1.29
N PRO A 20 3.48 -4.83 -2.35
CA PRO A 20 3.29 -6.27 -2.43
C PRO A 20 4.63 -7.00 -2.53
N PHE A 21 4.72 -8.17 -1.92
CA PHE A 21 5.82 -9.11 -2.12
C PHE A 21 5.25 -10.52 -2.19
N LEU A 22 5.06 -11.00 -3.40
CA LEU A 22 4.53 -12.33 -3.71
C LEU A 22 5.69 -13.26 -4.05
N PHE A 23 5.57 -14.54 -3.70
CA PHE A 23 6.60 -15.53 -4.02
C PHE A 23 6.04 -16.93 -4.20
N VAL A 24 6.79 -17.73 -4.95
CA VAL A 24 6.64 -19.17 -5.09
C VAL A 24 7.93 -19.81 -4.58
N ALA A 25 7.80 -20.72 -3.60
CA ALA A 25 8.92 -21.49 -3.06
C ALA A 25 8.65 -22.97 -3.31
N ARG A 26 9.46 -23.59 -4.16
CA ARG A 26 9.37 -25.01 -4.54
C ARG A 26 10.76 -25.66 -4.40
N PRO A 27 10.83 -26.99 -4.35
CA PRO A 27 12.12 -27.68 -4.28
C PRO A 27 13.02 -27.44 -5.48
N ASP A 28 12.44 -27.09 -6.63
CA ASP A 28 13.13 -26.94 -7.93
C ASP A 28 13.39 -25.46 -8.31
N PHE A 29 12.64 -24.51 -7.74
CA PHE A 29 12.88 -23.08 -7.97
C PHE A 29 12.27 -22.18 -6.88
N PHE A 30 12.80 -20.97 -6.79
CA PHE A 30 12.24 -19.86 -6.05
C PHE A 30 12.02 -18.68 -7.00
N ALA A 31 10.84 -18.06 -6.94
CA ALA A 31 10.52 -16.86 -7.72
C ALA A 31 9.75 -15.86 -6.88
N PHE A 32 9.87 -14.57 -7.18
CA PHE A 32 9.13 -13.50 -6.51
C PHE A 32 8.74 -12.39 -7.49
N ALA A 33 7.66 -11.70 -7.17
CA ALA A 33 7.17 -10.57 -7.96
C ALA A 33 6.29 -9.65 -7.10
N SER A 34 5.95 -8.47 -7.65
CA SER A 34 4.97 -7.56 -7.06
C SER A 34 3.54 -7.85 -7.52
N GLU A 35 3.35 -8.64 -8.58
CA GLU A 35 2.06 -8.92 -9.18
C GLU A 35 1.87 -10.41 -9.45
N TYR A 36 0.63 -10.89 -9.27
CA TYR A 36 0.29 -12.29 -9.52
C TYR A 36 0.58 -12.74 -10.96
N LYS A 37 0.23 -11.89 -11.94
CA LYS A 37 0.40 -12.21 -13.36
C LYS A 37 1.84 -12.57 -13.74
N ALA A 38 2.82 -11.96 -13.08
CA ALA A 38 4.21 -12.26 -13.32
C ALA A 38 4.61 -13.66 -12.84
N LEU A 39 4.07 -14.12 -11.71
CA LEU A 39 4.32 -15.46 -11.19
C LEU A 39 3.51 -16.52 -11.92
N LEU A 40 2.27 -16.22 -12.29
CA LEU A 40 1.40 -17.12 -13.06
C LEU A 40 1.90 -17.38 -14.49
N ALA A 41 2.73 -16.47 -15.02
CA ALA A 41 3.39 -16.68 -16.33
C ALA A 41 4.55 -17.67 -16.28
N LEU A 42 5.00 -18.10 -15.08
CA LEU A 42 6.12 -19.04 -14.94
C LEU A 42 5.68 -20.48 -15.24
N PRO A 43 6.51 -21.27 -15.93
CA PRO A 43 6.23 -22.68 -16.15
C PRO A 43 6.02 -23.43 -14.83
N GLY A 44 4.95 -24.22 -14.76
CA GLY A 44 4.63 -25.04 -13.58
C GLY A 44 4.01 -24.30 -12.40
N VAL A 45 3.70 -23.03 -12.51
CA VAL A 45 2.85 -22.31 -11.55
C VAL A 45 1.41 -22.38 -12.04
N ALA A 46 0.61 -23.23 -11.40
CA ALA A 46 -0.79 -23.42 -11.76
C ALA A 46 -1.65 -22.22 -11.28
N PRO A 47 -2.64 -21.79 -12.07
CA PRO A 47 -3.56 -20.72 -11.70
C PRO A 47 -4.69 -21.21 -10.75
N ASP A 48 -4.51 -22.37 -10.13
CA ASP A 48 -5.50 -22.94 -9.21
C ASP A 48 -5.69 -22.03 -8.00
N TYR A 49 -6.93 -21.71 -7.68
CA TYR A 49 -7.26 -20.75 -6.64
C TYR A 49 -8.25 -21.29 -5.61
N ASP A 50 -8.23 -20.69 -4.44
CA ASP A 50 -9.14 -20.94 -3.32
C ASP A 50 -10.40 -20.09 -3.51
N GLU A 51 -11.49 -20.74 -3.94
CA GLU A 51 -12.78 -20.07 -4.18
C GLU A 51 -13.32 -19.38 -2.92
N PHE A 52 -13.12 -19.99 -1.75
CA PHE A 52 -13.60 -19.41 -0.51
C PHE A 52 -12.82 -18.13 -0.15
N ARG A 53 -11.51 -18.11 -0.33
CA ARG A 53 -10.70 -16.91 -0.13
C ARG A 53 -11.08 -15.81 -1.13
N LEU A 54 -11.29 -16.16 -2.39
CA LEU A 54 -11.73 -15.23 -3.42
C LEU A 54 -13.08 -14.61 -3.06
N LEU A 55 -14.08 -15.41 -2.74
CA LEU A 55 -15.41 -14.93 -2.33
C LEU A 55 -15.37 -14.08 -1.07
N ARG A 56 -14.55 -14.46 -0.08
CA ARG A 56 -14.35 -13.67 1.15
C ARG A 56 -13.74 -12.29 0.84
N GLY A 57 -12.74 -12.23 -0.02
CA GLY A 57 -12.11 -10.97 -0.47
C GLY A 57 -13.07 -10.08 -1.25
N LEU A 58 -13.90 -10.66 -2.12
CA LEU A 58 -14.93 -9.93 -2.86
C LEU A 58 -16.07 -9.42 -1.96
N HIS A 59 -16.44 -10.20 -0.94
CA HIS A 59 -17.51 -9.81 -0.02
C HIS A 59 -17.06 -8.74 0.99
N ASN A 60 -15.81 -8.80 1.42
CA ASN A 60 -15.27 -7.87 2.41
C ASN A 60 -13.80 -7.54 2.09
N ALA A 61 -13.62 -6.50 1.29
CA ALA A 61 -12.29 -6.02 0.91
C ALA A 61 -11.41 -5.62 2.10
N SER A 62 -12.01 -5.21 3.24
CA SER A 62 -11.27 -4.85 4.45
C SER A 62 -10.74 -6.06 5.24
N MET A 63 -11.26 -7.26 5.01
CA MET A 63 -10.71 -8.48 5.59
C MET A 63 -9.47 -9.00 4.85
N GLY A 64 -8.96 -8.20 3.99
CA GLY A 64 -7.65 -8.21 3.36
C GLY A 64 -7.18 -9.57 2.87
N LEU A 65 -6.93 -9.65 1.58
CA LEU A 65 -6.13 -10.75 1.02
C LEU A 65 -4.71 -10.78 1.64
N ASP A 66 -4.34 -9.75 2.39
CA ASP A 66 -3.04 -9.55 3.06
C ASP A 66 -3.00 -10.04 4.53
N ALA A 67 -4.10 -10.55 5.07
CA ALA A 67 -4.14 -11.01 6.46
C ALA A 67 -3.32 -12.29 6.69
N ASP A 68 -3.21 -13.13 5.67
CA ASP A 68 -2.55 -14.42 5.71
C ASP A 68 -1.38 -14.50 4.72
N ARG A 69 -0.40 -15.37 5.01
CA ARG A 69 0.66 -15.70 4.05
C ARG A 69 0.14 -16.34 2.78
N GLN A 70 -0.89 -17.17 2.89
CA GLN A 70 -1.52 -17.80 1.75
C GLN A 70 -2.36 -16.79 0.97
N THR A 71 -2.10 -16.69 -0.32
CA THR A 71 -2.88 -15.84 -1.22
C THR A 71 -4.12 -16.57 -1.74
N VAL A 72 -4.85 -15.94 -2.65
CA VAL A 72 -5.96 -16.58 -3.37
C VAL A 72 -5.48 -17.74 -4.26
N PHE A 73 -4.25 -17.72 -4.76
CA PHE A 73 -3.67 -18.81 -5.53
C PHE A 73 -2.91 -19.79 -4.63
N TYR A 74 -3.20 -21.09 -4.74
CA TYR A 74 -2.56 -22.11 -3.90
C TYR A 74 -1.03 -22.14 -4.06
N ALA A 75 -0.53 -21.89 -5.28
CA ALA A 75 0.90 -21.92 -5.56
C ALA A 75 1.66 -20.68 -5.09
N ILE A 76 0.98 -19.57 -4.79
CA ILE A 76 1.60 -18.27 -4.52
C ILE A 76 1.38 -17.89 -3.07
N GLN A 77 2.47 -17.53 -2.42
CA GLN A 77 2.49 -16.99 -1.07
C GLN A 77 2.90 -15.51 -1.08
N GLN A 78 2.75 -14.85 0.07
CA GLN A 78 3.22 -13.48 0.25
C GLN A 78 4.03 -13.33 1.54
N LEU A 79 4.98 -12.40 1.58
CA LEU A 79 5.49 -11.90 2.83
C LEU A 79 4.43 -11.03 3.49
N LEU A 80 4.23 -11.20 4.78
CA LEU A 80 3.36 -10.31 5.55
C LEU A 80 4.07 -8.98 5.86
N PRO A 81 3.32 -7.93 6.21
CA PRO A 81 3.91 -6.67 6.67
C PRO A 81 4.98 -6.90 7.73
N SER A 82 6.08 -6.14 7.68
CA SER A 82 7.23 -6.26 8.57
C SER A 82 7.95 -7.61 8.59
N GLU A 83 7.80 -8.42 7.57
CA GLU A 83 8.57 -9.64 7.44
C GLU A 83 9.77 -9.50 6.52
N ALA A 84 10.80 -10.25 6.86
CA ALA A 84 11.96 -10.48 6.02
C ALA A 84 12.15 -11.98 5.79
N MET A 85 12.82 -12.32 4.70
CA MET A 85 13.10 -13.68 4.27
C MET A 85 14.52 -13.79 3.74
N THR A 86 15.18 -14.89 4.05
CA THR A 86 16.37 -15.33 3.30
C THR A 86 16.07 -16.60 2.54
N VAL A 87 16.66 -16.70 1.36
CA VAL A 87 16.63 -17.90 0.52
C VAL A 87 18.07 -18.31 0.25
N ASP A 88 18.44 -19.54 0.58
CA ASP A 88 19.70 -20.12 0.14
C ASP A 88 19.56 -20.54 -1.33
N CYS A 89 20.33 -19.91 -2.22
CA CYS A 89 20.18 -20.16 -3.67
C CYS A 89 20.73 -21.51 -4.14
N ARG A 90 21.38 -22.29 -3.27
CA ARG A 90 21.86 -23.63 -3.58
C ARG A 90 20.88 -24.72 -3.20
N THR A 91 20.22 -24.54 -2.03
CA THR A 91 19.27 -25.53 -1.49
C THR A 91 17.82 -25.11 -1.68
N LEU A 92 17.56 -23.85 -1.97
CA LEU A 92 16.25 -23.18 -2.01
C LEU A 92 15.53 -23.14 -0.64
N ASP A 93 16.26 -23.45 0.44
CA ASP A 93 15.73 -23.32 1.80
C ASP A 93 15.39 -21.87 2.10
N THR A 94 14.19 -21.66 2.65
CA THR A 94 13.69 -20.33 3.01
C THR A 94 13.57 -20.21 4.52
N ARG A 95 13.95 -19.03 5.03
CA ARG A 95 13.71 -18.66 6.43
C ARG A 95 13.02 -17.32 6.48
N ILE A 96 11.85 -17.24 7.12
CA ILE A 96 11.04 -16.03 7.27
C ILE A 96 10.99 -15.65 8.76
N TRP A 97 11.06 -14.33 9.03
CA TRP A 97 10.91 -13.79 10.37
C TRP A 97 10.31 -12.39 10.31
N ARG A 98 9.62 -11.98 11.39
CA ARG A 98 9.17 -10.61 11.59
C ARG A 98 10.35 -9.80 12.14
N TYR A 99 10.67 -8.67 11.51
CA TYR A 99 11.76 -7.80 11.91
C TYR A 99 11.30 -6.56 12.68
N TRP A 100 10.00 -6.26 12.64
CA TRP A 100 9.42 -5.11 13.32
C TRP A 100 7.98 -5.40 13.76
N ASP A 101 7.58 -4.77 14.88
CA ASP A 101 6.20 -4.77 15.37
C ASP A 101 5.92 -3.45 16.08
N VAL A 102 4.64 -3.09 16.23
CA VAL A 102 4.24 -1.92 17.00
C VAL A 102 4.52 -2.18 18.48
N GLN A 103 5.37 -1.35 19.07
CA GLN A 103 5.69 -1.41 20.49
C GLN A 103 5.14 -0.16 21.18
N PRO A 104 4.05 -0.27 21.97
CA PRO A 104 3.58 0.83 22.79
C PRO A 104 4.67 1.29 23.76
N ARG A 105 4.92 2.59 23.83
CA ARG A 105 5.90 3.16 24.76
C ARG A 105 5.18 3.60 26.02
N ALA A 106 5.66 3.15 27.17
CA ALA A 106 5.06 3.51 28.46
C ALA A 106 5.09 5.03 28.75
N ASP A 107 6.08 5.72 28.16
CA ASP A 107 6.20 7.17 28.32
C ASP A 107 5.15 7.95 27.52
N ASP A 108 4.61 7.39 26.43
CA ASP A 108 3.58 8.06 25.62
C ASP A 108 2.26 8.18 26.40
N ALA A 109 1.98 7.29 27.34
CA ALA A 109 0.81 7.36 28.22
C ALA A 109 0.84 8.52 29.24
N ARG A 110 1.97 9.21 29.37
CA ARG A 110 2.18 10.32 30.29
C ARG A 110 2.09 11.69 29.62
N LEU A 111 1.94 11.74 28.30
CA LEU A 111 1.80 12.99 27.56
C LEU A 111 0.49 13.68 27.92
N SER A 112 0.52 15.00 28.10
CA SER A 112 -0.71 15.77 28.08
C SER A 112 -1.38 15.69 26.71
N GLU A 113 -2.68 15.92 26.64
CA GLU A 113 -3.41 15.95 25.36
C GLU A 113 -2.78 16.94 24.37
N THR A 114 -2.41 18.13 24.85
CA THR A 114 -1.75 19.17 24.05
C THR A 114 -0.42 18.68 23.49
N ASP A 115 0.42 18.05 24.33
CA ASP A 115 1.72 17.53 23.90
C ASP A 115 1.55 16.36 22.92
N ALA A 116 0.55 15.50 23.16
CA ALA A 116 0.23 14.40 22.26
C ALA A 116 -0.17 14.91 20.86
N PHE A 117 -1.03 15.94 20.77
CA PHE A 117 -1.39 16.55 19.49
C PHE A 117 -0.19 17.22 18.81
N ALA A 118 0.64 17.93 19.54
CA ALA A 118 1.85 18.56 19.01
C ALA A 118 2.80 17.51 18.44
N ARG A 119 3.01 16.42 19.18
CA ARG A 119 3.87 15.30 18.76
C ARG A 119 3.31 14.55 17.58
N PHE A 120 2.01 14.28 17.55
CA PHE A 120 1.34 13.67 16.42
C PHE A 120 1.51 14.50 15.15
N ARG A 121 1.28 15.81 15.23
CA ARG A 121 1.44 16.74 14.11
C ARG A 121 2.88 16.73 13.58
N GLU A 122 3.86 16.75 14.46
CA GLU A 122 5.28 16.66 14.09
C GLU A 122 5.58 15.37 13.33
N LEU A 123 5.19 14.22 13.89
CA LEU A 123 5.41 12.91 13.29
C LEU A 123 4.69 12.74 11.95
N LEU A 124 3.44 13.19 11.86
CA LEU A 124 2.69 13.14 10.60
C LEU A 124 3.34 14.01 9.53
N THR A 125 3.75 15.23 9.91
CA THR A 125 4.44 16.15 8.98
C THR A 125 5.75 15.54 8.46
N ASP A 126 6.53 14.92 9.34
CA ASP A 126 7.78 14.27 8.93
C ASP A 126 7.53 13.04 8.05
N ALA A 127 6.55 12.22 8.40
CA ALA A 127 6.15 11.05 7.60
C ALA A 127 5.71 11.46 6.18
N VAL A 128 4.93 12.52 6.04
CA VAL A 128 4.53 13.06 4.72
C VAL A 128 5.75 13.62 3.99
N ARG A 129 6.60 14.40 4.66
CA ARG A 129 7.81 14.99 4.06
C ARG A 129 8.74 13.92 3.48
N ILE A 130 8.96 12.82 4.19
CA ILE A 130 9.80 11.71 3.72
C ILE A 130 9.22 11.09 2.45
N ARG A 131 7.90 10.95 2.37
CA ARG A 131 7.19 10.37 1.22
C ARG A 131 7.13 11.28 0.00
N MET A 132 7.39 12.57 0.18
CA MET A 132 7.52 13.52 -0.93
C MET A 132 8.87 13.42 -1.68
N ARG A 133 9.81 12.61 -1.19
CA ARG A 133 11.08 12.38 -1.90
C ARG A 133 10.83 11.50 -3.12
N SER A 134 10.96 12.08 -4.30
CA SER A 134 10.71 11.40 -5.58
C SER A 134 11.45 12.07 -6.71
N ASP A 135 11.84 11.30 -7.70
CA ASP A 135 12.44 11.79 -8.96
C ASP A 135 11.38 12.20 -10.00
N VAL A 136 10.11 11.98 -9.67
CA VAL A 136 8.96 12.32 -10.50
C VAL A 136 7.93 13.13 -9.71
N PRO A 137 7.03 13.87 -10.37
CA PRO A 137 5.97 14.59 -9.69
C PRO A 137 5.14 13.66 -8.79
N VAL A 138 4.82 14.13 -7.58
CA VAL A 138 4.01 13.43 -6.60
C VAL A 138 2.65 14.11 -6.47
N GLY A 139 1.58 13.33 -6.46
CA GLY A 139 0.22 13.76 -6.19
C GLY A 139 -0.44 12.90 -5.11
N SER A 140 -1.64 13.25 -4.71
CA SER A 140 -2.44 12.51 -3.73
C SER A 140 -3.82 12.21 -4.23
N CYS A 141 -4.35 11.04 -3.88
CA CYS A 141 -5.79 10.84 -3.85
C CYS A 141 -6.40 11.72 -2.77
N LEU A 142 -7.52 12.37 -3.08
CA LEU A 142 -8.27 13.22 -2.15
C LEU A 142 -9.73 12.80 -2.14
N SER A 143 -10.14 12.09 -1.12
CA SER A 143 -11.54 11.70 -0.89
C SER A 143 -12.35 12.76 -0.13
N GLY A 144 -11.68 13.75 0.49
CA GLY A 144 -12.32 14.69 1.41
C GLY A 144 -12.42 14.17 2.86
N GLY A 145 -12.05 12.91 3.11
CA GLY A 145 -11.90 12.39 4.47
C GLY A 145 -10.77 13.07 5.24
N LEU A 146 -10.77 12.95 6.57
CA LEU A 146 -9.80 13.62 7.46
C LEU A 146 -8.34 13.33 7.07
N ASP A 147 -8.01 12.08 6.80
CA ASP A 147 -6.63 11.66 6.52
C ASP A 147 -6.11 12.26 5.22
N SER A 148 -6.85 12.10 4.12
CA SER A 148 -6.46 12.63 2.82
C SER A 148 -6.38 14.15 2.83
N SER A 149 -7.34 14.82 3.50
CA SER A 149 -7.37 16.28 3.65
C SER A 149 -6.19 16.79 4.47
N ALA A 150 -5.84 16.11 5.56
CA ALA A 150 -4.68 16.45 6.38
C ALA A 150 -3.37 16.33 5.59
N ILE A 151 -3.20 15.25 4.81
CA ILE A 151 -2.01 15.04 3.98
C ILE A 151 -1.88 16.15 2.93
N VAL A 152 -2.94 16.43 2.16
CA VAL A 152 -2.92 17.49 1.14
C VAL A 152 -2.64 18.85 1.76
N SER A 153 -3.26 19.17 2.91
CA SER A 153 -3.03 20.42 3.63
C SER A 153 -1.59 20.54 4.13
N LEU A 154 -1.00 19.46 4.68
CA LEU A 154 0.39 19.46 5.12
C LEU A 154 1.36 19.67 3.94
N VAL A 155 1.12 19.01 2.82
CA VAL A 155 1.96 19.21 1.63
C VAL A 155 1.89 20.66 1.18
N ARG A 156 0.68 21.19 0.98
CA ARG A 156 0.49 22.51 0.39
C ARG A 156 0.81 23.68 1.32
N LYS A 157 0.57 23.54 2.62
CA LYS A 157 0.77 24.66 3.57
C LYS A 157 2.11 24.61 4.29
N VAL A 158 2.75 23.43 4.38
CA VAL A 158 3.95 23.27 5.23
C VAL A 158 5.16 22.74 4.47
N ILE A 159 4.98 21.75 3.59
CA ILE A 159 6.10 21.03 2.98
C ILE A 159 6.48 21.63 1.62
N HIS A 160 5.48 21.93 0.78
CA HIS A 160 5.63 22.40 -0.60
C HIS A 160 4.63 23.51 -0.89
N PRO A 161 4.71 24.67 -0.24
CA PRO A 161 3.76 25.77 -0.43
C PRO A 161 3.77 26.31 -1.86
N ASP A 162 4.97 26.31 -2.48
CA ASP A 162 5.18 26.81 -3.84
C ASP A 162 5.19 25.67 -4.85
N GLY A 163 4.48 25.80 -5.94
CA GLY A 163 4.44 24.80 -7.02
C GLY A 163 3.08 24.09 -7.14
N ALA A 164 2.93 23.38 -8.24
CA ALA A 164 1.73 22.60 -8.50
C ALA A 164 1.75 21.29 -7.67
N TYR A 165 0.65 21.00 -6.99
CA TYR A 165 0.42 19.72 -6.35
C TYR A 165 -0.89 19.12 -6.86
N HIS A 166 -0.82 17.95 -7.45
CA HIS A 166 -1.93 17.31 -8.12
C HIS A 166 -2.73 16.46 -7.13
N THR A 167 -4.05 16.64 -7.15
CA THR A 167 -4.99 15.82 -6.37
C THR A 167 -5.95 15.09 -7.30
N PHE A 168 -6.29 13.85 -6.95
CA PHE A 168 -7.14 12.97 -7.75
C PHE A 168 -8.35 12.57 -6.91
N THR A 169 -9.55 12.85 -7.42
CA THR A 169 -10.82 12.57 -6.74
C THR A 169 -11.74 11.76 -7.63
N GLY A 170 -12.18 10.60 -7.14
CA GLY A 170 -13.28 9.85 -7.75
C GLY A 170 -14.62 10.47 -7.34
N ARG A 171 -15.49 10.73 -8.33
CA ARG A 171 -16.81 11.25 -8.08
C ARG A 171 -17.90 10.26 -8.49
N PHE A 172 -18.98 10.28 -7.73
CA PHE A 172 -20.17 9.46 -7.98
C PHE A 172 -21.43 10.32 -7.87
N PRO A 173 -21.63 11.28 -8.80
CA PRO A 173 -22.69 12.29 -8.69
C PRO A 173 -24.08 11.68 -8.45
N GLY A 174 -24.81 12.24 -7.47
CA GLY A 174 -26.16 11.77 -7.13
C GLY A 174 -26.23 10.52 -6.26
N THR A 175 -25.10 10.00 -5.79
CA THR A 175 -25.04 8.87 -4.87
C THR A 175 -24.53 9.29 -3.50
N ALA A 176 -24.77 8.45 -2.49
CA ALA A 176 -24.21 8.65 -1.13
C ALA A 176 -22.69 8.43 -1.05
N ALA A 177 -22.08 7.89 -2.11
CA ALA A 177 -20.64 7.68 -2.19
C ALA A 177 -19.89 8.90 -2.77
N ASP A 178 -20.60 9.95 -3.22
CA ASP A 178 -19.96 11.16 -3.73
C ASP A 178 -19.52 12.08 -2.56
N GLU A 179 -18.23 12.06 -2.30
CA GLU A 179 -17.61 12.86 -1.23
C GLU A 179 -17.06 14.21 -1.70
N TRP A 180 -17.44 14.65 -2.90
CA TRP A 180 -16.92 15.90 -3.48
C TRP A 180 -17.12 17.13 -2.59
N CYS A 181 -18.27 17.21 -1.91
CA CYS A 181 -18.56 18.33 -1.00
C CYS A 181 -17.52 18.49 0.13
N TYR A 182 -16.76 17.47 0.42
CA TYR A 182 -15.65 17.53 1.40
C TYR A 182 -14.29 17.74 0.74
N ALA A 183 -14.09 17.27 -0.50
CA ALA A 183 -12.83 17.44 -1.23
C ALA A 183 -12.68 18.85 -1.82
N GLU A 184 -13.74 19.42 -2.37
CA GLU A 184 -13.74 20.74 -3.01
C GLU A 184 -13.24 21.87 -2.09
N PRO A 185 -13.68 22.00 -0.81
CA PRO A 185 -13.16 23.01 0.09
C PRO A 185 -11.65 22.88 0.35
N VAL A 186 -11.14 21.65 0.43
CA VAL A 186 -9.70 21.40 0.63
C VAL A 186 -8.91 21.88 -0.59
N ILE A 187 -9.40 21.61 -1.80
CA ILE A 187 -8.77 22.08 -3.04
C ILE A 187 -8.77 23.61 -3.09
N ALA A 188 -9.92 24.23 -2.81
CA ALA A 188 -10.08 25.68 -2.82
C ALA A 188 -9.14 26.36 -1.81
N GLU A 189 -8.98 25.78 -0.61
CA GLU A 189 -8.13 26.33 0.44
C GLU A 189 -6.63 26.11 0.18
N THR A 190 -6.26 25.00 -0.44
CA THR A 190 -4.86 24.61 -0.65
C THR A 190 -4.31 25.01 -2.00
N GLY A 191 -5.15 25.39 -2.96
CA GLY A 191 -4.75 25.70 -4.31
C GLY A 191 -4.17 24.50 -5.08
N GLY A 192 -4.61 23.29 -4.74
CA GLY A 192 -4.22 22.06 -5.45
C GLY A 192 -4.78 22.01 -6.87
N VAL A 193 -4.05 21.38 -7.78
CA VAL A 193 -4.52 21.10 -9.13
C VAL A 193 -5.40 19.85 -9.08
N SER A 194 -6.71 20.02 -9.25
CA SER A 194 -7.66 18.92 -9.13
C SER A 194 -7.85 18.15 -10.44
N HIS A 195 -7.79 16.82 -10.34
CA HIS A 195 -8.16 15.87 -11.38
C HIS A 195 -9.35 15.06 -10.90
N ILE A 196 -10.43 15.13 -11.65
CA ILE A 196 -11.68 14.44 -11.32
C ILE A 196 -11.85 13.27 -12.26
N VAL A 197 -12.22 12.10 -11.71
CA VAL A 197 -12.60 10.91 -12.45
C VAL A 197 -14.02 10.54 -12.05
N GLU A 198 -14.91 10.33 -13.02
CA GLU A 198 -16.27 9.86 -12.80
C GLU A 198 -16.42 8.44 -13.38
N PRO A 199 -16.16 7.39 -12.57
CA PRO A 199 -16.29 6.02 -13.03
C PRO A 199 -17.73 5.71 -13.39
N THR A 200 -17.92 5.03 -14.54
CA THR A 200 -19.23 4.53 -14.94
C THR A 200 -19.23 3.01 -14.97
N SER A 201 -20.41 2.39 -14.75
CA SER A 201 -20.54 0.93 -14.83
C SER A 201 -20.16 0.37 -16.20
N VAL A 202 -20.42 1.13 -17.25
CA VAL A 202 -20.06 0.75 -18.65
C VAL A 202 -18.54 0.82 -18.84
N GLY A 203 -17.90 1.91 -18.38
CA GLY A 203 -16.45 2.06 -18.45
C GLY A 203 -15.74 0.96 -17.65
N PHE A 204 -16.20 0.71 -16.41
CA PHE A 204 -15.65 -0.36 -15.58
C PHE A 204 -15.74 -1.74 -16.24
N ALA A 205 -16.89 -2.08 -16.82
CA ALA A 205 -17.08 -3.36 -17.53
C ALA A 205 -16.17 -3.50 -18.78
N ALA A 206 -15.88 -2.40 -19.46
CA ALA A 206 -14.99 -2.40 -20.63
C ALA A 206 -13.51 -2.63 -20.24
N GLU A 207 -13.09 -2.14 -19.09
CA GLU A 207 -11.71 -2.23 -18.61
C GLU A 207 -11.41 -3.52 -17.83
N LEU A 208 -12.42 -4.31 -17.48
CA LEU A 208 -12.24 -5.57 -16.73
C LEU A 208 -11.44 -6.64 -17.48
N GLY A 209 -11.18 -6.48 -18.78
CA GLY A 209 -10.46 -7.44 -19.62
C GLY A 209 -9.02 -7.07 -19.94
N GLU A 210 -8.55 -5.91 -19.49
CA GLU A 210 -7.16 -5.44 -19.65
C GLU A 210 -6.32 -5.76 -18.41
#